data_a1ad0dbeb4af19bc4bda786f782d4aea
#
_entry.id   a1ad0dbeb4af19bc4bda786f782d4aea
#
_cell.length_a   1.000
_cell.length_b   1.000
_cell.length_c   1.000
_cell.angle_alpha   90.00
_cell.angle_beta   90.00
_cell.angle_gamma   90.00
#
_symmetry.space_group_name_H-M   'P 1'
#
loop_
_entity.id
_entity.type
_entity.pdbx_description
1 polymer ?
#
loop_
_entity_poly.entity_id
_entity_poly.type
_entity_poly.pdbx_seq_one_letter_code
_entity_poly.pdbx_strand_id
1 'polypeptide(L)'
;MKYELLAPAGDMECLKWAIEGGCDAIYLGGSHFGARAYSKNFSDEELVEAIKYAHRYGVKVYLTCNTLIYDEEVEEFLKFVRFAHQNGIDAVLIQDLGMYDLVHQKFPDLEIHASTQMHIHNLEGALVAKKFGFKRIVLARETDIDTIKEIKEQTGLDVEVFVHGSLCVSYSGQCLFSSLLGGRSGNRGKCAGPCRLPYKLVENGKIINSGYLLSTKDLCGIDFLPSLI
;
A
#
# COMPACT_ATOMS: atom_id res chain seq x y z
N MET A 1 7.84 -19.27 13.66
CA MET A 1 7.88 -18.22 12.61
C MET A 1 7.44 -16.92 13.29
N LYS A 2 8.16 -15.83 13.11
CA LYS A 2 7.75 -14.56 13.74
C LYS A 2 6.93 -13.78 12.69
N TYR A 3 5.66 -13.54 12.95
CA TYR A 3 4.83 -12.64 12.16
C TYR A 3 5.04 -11.18 12.61
N GLU A 4 4.67 -10.23 11.76
CA GLU A 4 4.68 -8.79 12.05
C GLU A 4 3.26 -8.27 11.87
N LEU A 5 2.69 -7.66 12.91
CA LEU A 5 1.40 -6.98 12.85
C LEU A 5 1.62 -5.55 12.36
N LEU A 6 1.20 -5.29 11.13
CA LEU A 6 1.30 -3.99 10.48
C LEU A 6 -0.02 -3.25 10.53
N ALA A 7 -0.02 -2.04 11.07
CA ALA A 7 -1.21 -1.20 11.19
C ALA A 7 -1.10 0.07 10.33
N PRO A 8 -2.22 0.60 9.78
CA PRO A 8 -2.25 1.91 9.14
C PRO A 8 -2.28 3.04 10.15
N ALA A 9 -1.65 4.18 9.81
CA ALA A 9 -1.90 5.43 10.51
C ALA A 9 -2.15 6.57 9.52
N GLY A 10 -3.28 7.25 9.65
CA GLY A 10 -3.64 8.43 8.85
C GLY A 10 -3.22 9.74 9.51
N ASP A 11 -2.97 9.73 10.82
CA ASP A 11 -2.52 10.86 11.64
C ASP A 11 -1.87 10.36 12.95
N MET A 12 -1.38 11.31 13.77
CA MET A 12 -0.72 11.01 15.04
C MET A 12 -1.64 10.32 16.07
N GLU A 13 -2.94 10.57 16.03
CA GLU A 13 -3.88 9.90 16.92
C GLU A 13 -4.03 8.42 16.56
N CYS A 14 -4.25 8.13 15.26
CA CYS A 14 -4.29 6.76 14.74
C CYS A 14 -2.98 6.00 15.02
N LEU A 15 -1.83 6.67 14.88
CA LEU A 15 -0.52 6.10 15.17
C LEU A 15 -0.41 5.66 16.65
N LYS A 16 -0.82 6.51 17.57
CA LYS A 16 -0.82 6.20 19.01
C LYS A 16 -1.71 5.00 19.34
N TRP A 17 -2.94 4.98 18.79
CA TRP A 17 -3.85 3.85 18.99
C TRP A 17 -3.33 2.54 18.40
N ALA A 18 -2.65 2.60 17.24
CA ALA A 18 -2.03 1.43 16.64
C ALA A 18 -0.92 0.84 17.52
N ILE A 19 -0.08 1.69 18.11
CA ILE A 19 0.98 1.29 19.04
C ILE A 19 0.38 0.69 20.33
N GLU A 20 -0.63 1.35 20.90
CA GLU A 20 -1.33 0.84 22.10
C GLU A 20 -2.03 -0.49 21.80
N GLY A 21 -2.50 -0.70 20.57
CA GLY A 21 -3.07 -1.95 20.08
C GLY A 21 -2.05 -3.07 19.87
N GLY A 22 -0.75 -2.78 20.02
CA GLY A 22 0.32 -3.78 19.99
C GLY A 22 0.83 -4.10 18.59
N CYS A 23 0.78 -3.15 17.64
CA CYS A 23 1.40 -3.35 16.34
C CYS A 23 2.93 -3.41 16.44
N ASP A 24 3.56 -4.18 15.53
CA ASP A 24 5.01 -4.26 15.39
C ASP A 24 5.54 -3.20 14.40
N ALA A 25 4.70 -2.78 13.47
CA ALA A 25 5.03 -1.79 12.45
C ALA A 25 3.81 -0.95 12.06
N ILE A 26 4.06 0.24 11.53
CA ILE A 26 3.04 1.17 11.02
C ILE A 26 3.38 1.55 9.58
N TYR A 27 2.37 1.55 8.69
CA TYR A 27 2.52 2.23 7.41
C TYR A 27 1.72 3.53 7.40
N LEU A 28 2.31 4.57 6.84
CA LEU A 28 1.73 5.90 6.77
C LEU A 28 2.08 6.60 5.46
N GLY A 29 1.35 7.65 5.14
CA GLY A 29 1.59 8.52 3.98
C GLY A 29 2.07 9.90 4.42
N GLY A 30 3.06 10.42 3.72
CA GLY A 30 3.44 11.82 3.82
C GLY A 30 2.59 12.72 2.91
N SER A 31 2.97 13.98 2.82
CA SER A 31 2.27 15.00 2.03
C SER A 31 2.25 14.72 0.51
N HIS A 32 3.19 13.89 0.03
CA HIS A 32 3.40 13.60 -1.40
C HIS A 32 3.54 12.12 -1.69
N PHE A 33 3.28 11.72 -2.95
CA PHE A 33 3.60 10.41 -3.54
C PHE A 33 2.90 9.19 -2.92
N GLY A 34 1.95 9.39 -1.99
CA GLY A 34 1.16 8.30 -1.40
C GLY A 34 -0.09 7.97 -2.21
N ALA A 35 -0.50 6.69 -2.22
CA ALA A 35 -1.69 6.21 -2.92
C ALA A 35 -3.02 6.73 -2.34
N ARG A 36 -3.01 7.57 -1.32
CA ARG A 36 -4.18 8.18 -0.69
C ARG A 36 -4.00 9.69 -0.54
N ALA A 37 -3.80 10.40 -1.67
CA ALA A 37 -3.51 11.83 -1.72
C ALA A 37 -4.57 12.73 -1.03
N TYR A 38 -5.82 12.25 -0.87
CA TYR A 38 -6.91 13.01 -0.23
C TYR A 38 -7.18 12.59 1.22
N SER A 39 -6.41 11.66 1.77
CA SER A 39 -6.45 11.36 3.20
C SER A 39 -5.72 12.45 3.98
N LYS A 40 -6.01 12.55 5.28
CA LYS A 40 -5.14 13.29 6.17
C LYS A 40 -3.80 12.54 6.21
N ASN A 41 -2.77 13.13 5.64
CA ASN A 41 -1.41 12.59 5.60
C ASN A 41 -0.53 13.40 6.54
N PHE A 42 0.65 12.89 6.84
CA PHE A 42 1.61 13.56 7.72
C PHE A 42 2.35 14.68 6.98
N SER A 43 2.47 15.87 7.58
CA SER A 43 3.44 16.87 7.14
C SER A 43 4.86 16.36 7.39
N ASP A 44 5.86 17.07 6.87
CA ASP A 44 7.26 16.68 7.08
C ASP A 44 7.61 16.69 8.58
N GLU A 45 7.15 17.69 9.33
CA GLU A 45 7.33 17.78 10.77
C GLU A 45 6.61 16.67 11.53
N GLU A 46 5.36 16.40 11.16
CA GLU A 46 4.56 15.32 11.74
C GLU A 46 5.18 13.94 11.42
N LEU A 47 5.75 13.76 10.22
CA LEU A 47 6.45 12.53 9.85
C LEU A 47 7.65 12.27 10.76
N VAL A 48 8.47 13.30 11.01
CA VAL A 48 9.61 13.19 11.93
C VAL A 48 9.16 12.86 13.34
N GLU A 49 8.07 13.50 13.82
CA GLU A 49 7.50 13.21 15.14
C GLU A 49 6.98 11.77 15.20
N ALA A 50 6.27 11.31 14.16
CA ALA A 50 5.72 9.97 14.05
C ALA A 50 6.81 8.89 14.13
N ILE A 51 7.89 9.05 13.36
CA ILE A 51 9.04 8.13 13.38
C ILE A 51 9.67 8.08 14.79
N LYS A 52 9.97 9.23 15.37
CA LYS A 52 10.56 9.29 16.72
C LYS A 52 9.64 8.70 17.78
N TYR A 53 8.33 8.93 17.66
CA TYR A 53 7.36 8.40 18.62
C TYR A 53 7.28 6.87 18.51
N ALA A 54 7.11 6.33 17.30
CA ALA A 54 7.01 4.89 17.08
C ALA A 54 8.28 4.15 17.55
N HIS A 55 9.45 4.66 17.22
CA HIS A 55 10.74 4.06 17.61
C HIS A 55 10.95 4.01 19.14
N ARG A 56 10.40 4.94 19.93
CA ARG A 56 10.44 4.84 21.41
C ARG A 56 9.74 3.60 21.94
N TYR A 57 8.76 3.07 21.20
CA TYR A 57 8.04 1.85 21.55
C TYR A 57 8.55 0.61 20.79
N GLY A 58 9.65 0.76 20.03
CA GLY A 58 10.21 -0.33 19.23
C GLY A 58 9.39 -0.69 18.00
N VAL A 59 8.47 0.18 17.57
CA VAL A 59 7.58 0.00 16.41
C VAL A 59 8.24 0.62 15.17
N LYS A 60 8.31 -0.14 14.07
CA LYS A 60 8.85 0.31 12.78
C LYS A 60 7.88 1.23 12.04
N VAL A 61 8.40 2.08 11.17
CA VAL A 61 7.60 2.99 10.35
C VAL A 61 7.94 2.82 8.87
N TYR A 62 6.93 2.53 8.05
CA TYR A 62 7.04 2.35 6.61
C TYR A 62 6.31 3.47 5.87
N LEU A 63 7.03 4.18 4.99
CA LEU A 63 6.49 5.32 4.25
C LEU A 63 5.95 4.88 2.90
N THR A 64 4.70 5.23 2.61
CA THR A 64 4.11 4.97 1.29
C THR A 64 4.57 6.02 0.27
N CYS A 65 5.38 5.58 -0.69
CA CYS A 65 5.81 6.32 -1.87
C CYS A 65 5.35 5.58 -3.13
N ASN A 66 4.09 5.17 -3.14
CA ASN A 66 3.57 4.12 -4.00
C ASN A 66 2.61 4.63 -5.09
N THR A 67 2.89 5.79 -5.64
CA THR A 67 2.28 6.31 -6.87
C THR A 67 3.24 6.18 -8.06
N LEU A 68 2.71 6.27 -9.29
CA LEU A 68 3.53 6.48 -10.47
C LEU A 68 4.06 7.92 -10.48
N ILE A 69 5.29 8.11 -10.93
CA ILE A 69 6.00 9.39 -10.88
C ILE A 69 6.22 9.91 -12.30
N TYR A 70 5.92 11.19 -12.54
CA TYR A 70 6.26 11.86 -13.81
C TYR A 70 7.71 12.32 -13.81
N ASP A 71 8.29 12.48 -14.99
CA ASP A 71 9.71 12.86 -15.14
C ASP A 71 10.04 14.16 -14.38
N GLU A 72 9.15 15.14 -14.40
CA GLU A 72 9.30 16.40 -13.69
C GLU A 72 9.21 16.29 -12.16
N GLU A 73 8.69 15.20 -11.63
CA GLU A 73 8.54 14.95 -10.18
C GLU A 73 9.72 14.15 -9.59
N VAL A 74 10.59 13.58 -10.43
CA VAL A 74 11.67 12.67 -9.99
C VAL A 74 12.60 13.33 -8.95
N GLU A 75 12.98 14.58 -9.16
CA GLU A 75 13.84 15.28 -8.20
C GLU A 75 13.14 15.49 -6.85
N GLU A 76 11.87 15.89 -6.87
CA GLU A 76 11.08 16.10 -5.66
C GLU A 76 10.86 14.79 -4.91
N PHE A 77 10.56 13.72 -5.63
CA PHE A 77 10.45 12.38 -5.09
C PHE A 77 11.73 11.95 -4.36
N LEU A 78 12.89 12.11 -5.00
CA LEU A 78 14.18 11.75 -4.40
C LEU A 78 14.55 12.62 -3.20
N LYS A 79 14.18 13.90 -3.20
CA LYS A 79 14.34 14.79 -2.03
C LYS A 79 13.48 14.31 -0.86
N PHE A 80 12.23 13.93 -1.13
CA PHE A 80 11.32 13.42 -0.10
C PHE A 80 11.80 12.10 0.49
N VAL A 81 12.23 11.14 -0.34
CA VAL A 81 12.80 9.87 0.14
C VAL A 81 14.07 10.11 0.96
N ARG A 82 14.96 11.01 0.51
CA ARG A 82 16.15 11.40 1.27
C ARG A 82 15.80 11.99 2.63
N PHE A 83 14.82 12.88 2.68
CA PHE A 83 14.34 13.47 3.92
C PHE A 83 13.85 12.40 4.90
N ALA A 84 13.01 11.48 4.44
CA ALA A 84 12.52 10.38 5.27
C ALA A 84 13.66 9.46 5.75
N HIS A 85 14.60 9.10 4.87
CA HIS A 85 15.77 8.28 5.20
C HIS A 85 16.65 8.95 6.26
N GLN A 86 16.95 10.24 6.11
CA GLN A 86 17.76 11.01 7.08
C GLN A 86 17.08 11.13 8.46
N ASN A 87 15.75 11.00 8.52
CA ASN A 87 14.98 11.02 9.77
C ASN A 87 14.67 9.63 10.32
N GLY A 88 15.25 8.57 9.73
CA GLY A 88 15.23 7.22 10.27
C GLY A 88 14.01 6.39 9.88
N ILE A 89 13.40 6.64 8.70
CA ILE A 89 12.36 5.74 8.19
C ILE A 89 12.92 4.32 8.00
N ASP A 90 12.16 3.29 8.38
CA ASP A 90 12.62 1.90 8.31
C ASP A 90 12.52 1.32 6.90
N ALA A 91 11.50 1.69 6.14
CA ALA A 91 11.34 1.27 4.75
C ALA A 91 10.44 2.23 3.95
N VAL A 92 10.54 2.13 2.62
CA VAL A 92 9.63 2.80 1.69
C VAL A 92 8.88 1.78 0.82
N LEU A 93 7.58 2.02 0.59
CA LEU A 93 6.76 1.22 -0.32
C LEU A 93 6.73 1.89 -1.69
N ILE A 94 7.20 1.21 -2.73
CA ILE A 94 7.29 1.75 -4.09
C ILE A 94 6.52 0.86 -5.07
N GLN A 95 5.86 1.45 -6.08
CA GLN A 95 5.29 0.73 -7.22
C GLN A 95 6.02 1.01 -8.54
N ASP A 96 6.62 2.19 -8.67
CA ASP A 96 7.30 2.63 -9.89
C ASP A 96 8.70 2.00 -9.98
N LEU A 97 8.94 1.18 -11.01
CA LEU A 97 10.21 0.47 -11.16
C LEU A 97 11.40 1.41 -11.44
N GLY A 98 11.17 2.53 -12.12
CA GLY A 98 12.22 3.53 -12.33
C GLY A 98 12.61 4.19 -11.01
N MET A 99 11.63 4.48 -10.16
CA MET A 99 11.88 5.03 -8.82
C MET A 99 12.53 4.00 -7.89
N TYR A 100 12.14 2.71 -8.02
CA TYR A 100 12.83 1.64 -7.30
C TYR A 100 14.34 1.66 -7.60
N ASP A 101 14.71 1.64 -8.89
CA ASP A 101 16.12 1.61 -9.31
C ASP A 101 16.89 2.84 -8.80
N LEU A 102 16.32 4.03 -8.95
CA LEU A 102 16.94 5.27 -8.48
C LEU A 102 17.12 5.32 -6.96
N VAL A 103 16.13 4.87 -6.19
CA VAL A 103 16.20 4.83 -4.72
C VAL A 103 17.22 3.78 -4.28
N HIS A 104 17.21 2.59 -4.88
CA HIS A 104 18.15 1.53 -4.56
C HIS A 104 19.62 1.95 -4.82
N GLN A 105 19.87 2.67 -5.91
CA GLN A 105 21.20 3.18 -6.21
C GLN A 105 21.66 4.30 -5.26
N LYS A 106 20.73 5.20 -4.87
CA LYS A 106 21.07 6.40 -4.07
C LYS A 106 21.06 6.15 -2.56
N PHE A 107 20.28 5.18 -2.10
CA PHE A 107 20.08 4.84 -0.69
C PHE A 107 20.16 3.31 -0.53
N PRO A 108 21.35 2.69 -0.70
CA PRO A 108 21.50 1.23 -0.75
C PRO A 108 21.20 0.53 0.58
N ASP A 109 21.19 1.27 1.68
CA ASP A 109 20.87 0.82 3.03
C ASP A 109 19.37 0.97 3.38
N LEU A 110 18.58 1.69 2.55
CA LEU A 110 17.15 1.86 2.76
C LEU A 110 16.39 0.62 2.26
N GLU A 111 15.57 0.05 3.13
CA GLU A 111 14.72 -1.07 2.77
C GLU A 111 13.59 -0.63 1.84
N ILE A 112 13.37 -1.38 0.74
CA ILE A 112 12.31 -1.08 -0.23
C ILE A 112 11.35 -2.26 -0.30
N HIS A 113 10.07 -1.98 -0.06
CA HIS A 113 8.97 -2.93 -0.18
C HIS A 113 8.24 -2.72 -1.51
N ALA A 114 7.92 -3.81 -2.20
CA ALA A 114 7.06 -3.75 -3.38
C ALA A 114 5.62 -3.49 -2.95
N SER A 115 5.06 -2.36 -3.35
CA SER A 115 3.68 -2.01 -3.00
C SER A 115 2.67 -2.97 -3.63
N THR A 116 1.51 -3.15 -3.01
CA THR A 116 0.35 -3.85 -3.60
C THR A 116 -0.06 -3.26 -4.95
N GLN A 117 0.26 -2.01 -5.21
CA GLN A 117 0.03 -1.34 -6.49
C GLN A 117 0.87 -1.93 -7.65
N MET A 118 1.94 -2.69 -7.37
CA MET A 118 2.71 -3.44 -8.37
C MET A 118 1.97 -4.70 -8.85
N HIS A 119 0.84 -5.04 -8.23
CA HIS A 119 -0.02 -6.13 -8.67
C HIS A 119 0.66 -7.52 -8.66
N ILE A 120 1.52 -7.79 -7.70
CA ILE A 120 2.14 -9.10 -7.54
C ILE A 120 1.12 -10.05 -6.92
N HIS A 121 0.75 -11.12 -7.65
CA HIS A 121 -0.31 -12.04 -7.24
C HIS A 121 -0.01 -13.52 -7.58
N ASN A 122 1.17 -13.82 -8.11
CA ASN A 122 1.61 -15.17 -8.45
C ASN A 122 3.10 -15.33 -8.19
N LEU A 123 3.56 -16.58 -8.22
CA LEU A 123 4.95 -16.94 -7.96
C LEU A 123 5.93 -16.25 -8.92
N GLU A 124 5.62 -16.24 -10.22
CA GLU A 124 6.53 -15.67 -11.22
C GLU A 124 6.75 -14.16 -10.99
N GLY A 125 5.68 -13.42 -10.67
CA GLY A 125 5.79 -12.01 -10.29
C GLY A 125 6.62 -11.81 -9.03
N ALA A 126 6.48 -12.68 -8.03
CA ALA A 126 7.26 -12.63 -6.81
C ALA A 126 8.75 -12.95 -7.04
N LEU A 127 9.05 -13.91 -7.92
CA LEU A 127 10.43 -14.23 -8.34
C LEU A 127 11.09 -13.07 -9.08
N VAL A 128 10.34 -12.34 -9.91
CA VAL A 128 10.83 -11.12 -10.55
C VAL A 128 11.14 -10.05 -9.50
N ALA A 129 10.24 -9.81 -8.54
CA ALA A 129 10.48 -8.86 -7.45
C ALA A 129 11.73 -9.24 -6.63
N LYS A 130 11.91 -10.53 -6.33
CA LYS A 130 13.12 -11.04 -5.68
C LYS A 130 14.38 -10.74 -6.50
N LYS A 131 14.34 -10.96 -7.80
CA LYS A 131 15.46 -10.71 -8.72
C LYS A 131 15.81 -9.21 -8.77
N PHE A 132 14.85 -8.32 -8.65
CA PHE A 132 15.10 -6.88 -8.51
C PHE A 132 15.74 -6.52 -7.16
N GLY A 133 15.59 -7.35 -6.12
CA GLY A 133 16.19 -7.10 -4.81
C GLY A 133 15.23 -6.52 -3.76
N PHE A 134 13.93 -6.52 -4.03
CA PHE A 134 12.93 -6.17 -2.99
C PHE A 134 13.11 -7.08 -1.76
N LYS A 135 12.98 -6.51 -0.58
CA LYS A 135 13.05 -7.25 0.69
C LYS A 135 11.70 -7.83 1.09
N ARG A 136 10.64 -7.09 0.80
CA ARG A 136 9.25 -7.45 1.09
C ARG A 136 8.37 -7.19 -0.12
N ILE A 137 7.36 -8.01 -0.28
CA ILE A 137 6.31 -7.83 -1.29
C ILE A 137 4.95 -7.75 -0.60
N VAL A 138 4.19 -6.70 -0.90
CA VAL A 138 2.78 -6.58 -0.50
C VAL A 138 1.95 -7.18 -1.62
N LEU A 139 1.41 -8.38 -1.40
CA LEU A 139 0.66 -9.08 -2.42
C LEU A 139 -0.64 -8.36 -2.79
N ALA A 140 -1.09 -8.57 -4.01
CA ALA A 140 -2.41 -8.17 -4.43
C ALA A 140 -3.48 -8.85 -3.56
N ARG A 141 -4.58 -8.15 -3.28
CA ARG A 141 -5.65 -8.63 -2.37
C ARG A 141 -6.37 -9.85 -2.90
N GLU A 142 -6.21 -10.13 -4.18
CA GLU A 142 -6.83 -11.23 -4.92
C GLU A 142 -6.06 -12.54 -4.80
N THR A 143 -4.89 -12.53 -4.15
CA THR A 143 -4.03 -13.71 -3.99
C THR A 143 -4.63 -14.66 -2.96
N ASP A 144 -4.81 -15.92 -3.32
CA ASP A 144 -5.31 -16.96 -2.43
C ASP A 144 -4.23 -17.48 -1.48
N ILE A 145 -4.67 -18.19 -0.42
CA ILE A 145 -3.77 -18.65 0.66
C ILE A 145 -2.72 -19.64 0.17
N ASP A 146 -3.08 -20.54 -0.73
CA ASP A 146 -2.15 -21.56 -1.23
C ASP A 146 -1.04 -20.90 -2.06
N THR A 147 -1.40 -19.93 -2.89
CA THR A 147 -0.44 -19.11 -3.65
C THR A 147 0.45 -18.25 -2.71
N ILE A 148 -0.11 -17.69 -1.63
CA ILE A 148 0.67 -16.94 -0.62
C ILE A 148 1.74 -17.84 -0.01
N LYS A 149 1.36 -19.06 0.38
CA LYS A 149 2.26 -20.06 0.94
C LYS A 149 3.36 -20.46 -0.04
N GLU A 150 2.98 -20.77 -1.28
CA GLU A 150 3.91 -21.13 -2.34
C GLU A 150 4.94 -20.01 -2.58
N ILE A 151 4.49 -18.75 -2.68
CA ILE A 151 5.36 -17.58 -2.84
C ILE A 151 6.34 -17.49 -1.67
N LYS A 152 5.85 -17.59 -0.42
CA LYS A 152 6.71 -17.52 0.77
C LYS A 152 7.78 -18.59 0.79
N GLU A 153 7.39 -19.83 0.51
CA GLU A 153 8.29 -20.98 0.53
C GLU A 153 9.36 -20.93 -0.57
N GLN A 154 8.96 -20.56 -1.80
CA GLN A 154 9.86 -20.58 -2.95
C GLN A 154 10.73 -19.33 -3.08
N THR A 155 10.24 -18.19 -2.64
CA THR A 155 11.02 -16.96 -2.74
C THR A 155 11.87 -16.68 -1.50
N GLY A 156 11.39 -17.04 -0.31
CA GLY A 156 11.98 -16.65 0.96
C GLY A 156 11.86 -15.15 1.28
N LEU A 157 11.15 -14.38 0.44
CA LEU A 157 10.87 -12.97 0.69
C LEU A 157 9.96 -12.79 1.90
N ASP A 158 9.99 -11.62 2.51
CA ASP A 158 8.92 -11.22 3.40
C ASP A 158 7.66 -10.95 2.59
N VAL A 159 6.58 -11.60 2.99
CA VAL A 159 5.27 -11.48 2.33
C VAL A 159 4.31 -10.75 3.25
N GLU A 160 3.74 -9.68 2.74
CA GLU A 160 2.71 -8.88 3.42
C GLU A 160 1.37 -9.08 2.74
N VAL A 161 0.33 -9.32 3.53
CA VAL A 161 -1.04 -9.53 3.04
C VAL A 161 -2.04 -8.71 3.85
N PHE A 162 -3.10 -8.24 3.20
CA PHE A 162 -4.20 -7.59 3.89
C PHE A 162 -5.10 -8.62 4.57
N VAL A 163 -5.37 -8.42 5.84
CA VAL A 163 -6.28 -9.27 6.62
C VAL A 163 -7.57 -8.54 7.02
N HIS A 164 -7.61 -7.22 6.85
CA HIS A 164 -8.78 -6.41 7.17
C HIS A 164 -8.87 -5.17 6.26
N GLY A 165 -10.08 -4.75 5.93
CA GLY A 165 -10.37 -3.49 5.25
C GLY A 165 -11.09 -3.63 3.91
N SER A 166 -11.29 -2.51 3.25
CA SER A 166 -12.07 -2.42 2.01
C SER A 166 -11.35 -3.03 0.82
N LEU A 167 -12.06 -3.91 0.10
CA LEU A 167 -11.59 -4.49 -1.15
C LEU A 167 -11.83 -3.55 -2.33
N CYS A 168 -10.94 -3.58 -3.31
CA CYS A 168 -11.12 -2.89 -4.58
C CYS A 168 -12.03 -3.73 -5.51
N VAL A 169 -12.81 -3.08 -6.38
CA VAL A 169 -13.62 -3.77 -7.41
C VAL A 169 -12.76 -4.33 -8.54
N SER A 170 -11.59 -3.79 -8.73
CA SER A 170 -10.62 -4.20 -9.73
C SER A 170 -9.40 -4.81 -9.06
N TYR A 171 -8.59 -5.50 -9.85
CA TYR A 171 -7.27 -5.92 -9.39
C TYR A 171 -6.46 -4.75 -8.82
N SER A 172 -5.68 -5.03 -7.80
CA SER A 172 -4.87 -4.04 -7.08
C SER A 172 -4.01 -3.22 -8.04
N GLY A 173 -4.11 -1.90 -7.97
CA GLY A 173 -3.33 -0.97 -8.79
C GLY A 173 -3.77 -0.82 -10.26
N GLN A 174 -4.76 -1.58 -10.76
CA GLN A 174 -5.11 -1.63 -12.18
C GLN A 174 -6.37 -0.84 -12.58
N CYS A 175 -7.07 -0.23 -11.61
CA CYS A 175 -8.32 0.46 -11.87
C CYS A 175 -8.14 1.84 -12.50
N LEU A 176 -8.75 2.05 -13.67
CA LEU A 176 -8.82 3.36 -14.34
C LEU A 176 -10.20 4.05 -14.20
N PHE A 177 -11.13 3.46 -13.45
CA PHE A 177 -12.52 3.92 -13.38
C PHE A 177 -12.64 5.39 -12.94
N SER A 178 -11.94 5.76 -11.87
CA SER A 178 -11.92 7.15 -11.37
C SER A 178 -11.26 8.13 -12.34
N SER A 179 -10.27 7.69 -13.08
CA SER A 179 -9.60 8.50 -14.12
C SER A 179 -10.54 8.81 -15.28
N LEU A 180 -11.28 7.79 -15.76
CA LEU A 180 -12.18 7.91 -16.90
C LEU A 180 -13.43 8.74 -16.59
N LEU A 181 -14.01 8.58 -15.40
CA LEU A 181 -15.25 9.28 -15.03
C LEU A 181 -15.03 10.69 -14.48
N GLY A 182 -13.89 10.98 -13.88
CA GLY A 182 -13.70 12.23 -13.16
C GLY A 182 -12.30 12.84 -13.26
N GLY A 183 -11.44 12.31 -14.14
CA GLY A 183 -10.06 12.81 -14.30
C GLY A 183 -9.17 12.60 -13.07
N ARG A 184 -9.60 11.77 -12.09
CA ARG A 184 -8.89 11.52 -10.82
C ARG A 184 -8.17 10.18 -10.88
N SER A 185 -6.87 10.20 -11.12
CA SER A 185 -6.06 8.99 -11.26
C SER A 185 -5.95 8.20 -9.95
N GLY A 186 -6.50 6.99 -9.93
CA GLY A 186 -6.36 6.06 -8.81
C GLY A 186 -4.91 5.61 -8.59
N ASN A 187 -4.15 5.43 -9.67
CA ASN A 187 -2.74 5.07 -9.64
C ASN A 187 -1.83 6.18 -9.09
N ARG A 188 -2.38 7.39 -8.96
CA ARG A 188 -1.72 8.54 -8.37
C ARG A 188 -2.39 9.01 -7.08
N GLY A 189 -3.01 8.09 -6.37
CA GLY A 189 -3.62 8.34 -5.06
C GLY A 189 -4.90 9.14 -5.05
N LYS A 190 -5.47 9.47 -6.22
CA LYS A 190 -6.62 10.38 -6.34
C LYS A 190 -7.94 9.66 -6.62
N CYS A 191 -8.05 8.37 -6.28
CA CYS A 191 -9.28 7.61 -6.49
C CYS A 191 -10.47 8.25 -5.77
N ALA A 192 -11.56 8.53 -6.53
CA ALA A 192 -12.80 9.06 -5.99
C ALA A 192 -13.75 8.00 -5.43
N GLY A 193 -13.39 6.70 -5.56
CA GLY A 193 -14.25 5.59 -5.13
C GLY A 193 -15.56 5.48 -5.93
N PRO A 194 -15.58 5.65 -7.27
CA PRO A 194 -16.83 5.58 -8.03
C PRO A 194 -17.54 4.25 -7.88
N CYS A 195 -16.81 3.14 -7.69
CA CYS A 195 -17.40 1.84 -7.41
C CYS A 195 -18.21 1.78 -6.10
N ARG A 196 -18.06 2.73 -5.20
CA ARG A 196 -18.77 2.82 -3.91
C ARG A 196 -20.01 3.72 -3.96
N LEU A 197 -20.39 4.19 -5.16
CA LEU A 197 -21.58 4.99 -5.36
C LEU A 197 -22.79 4.13 -5.75
N PRO A 198 -24.03 4.59 -5.50
CA PRO A 198 -25.22 3.91 -5.98
C PRO A 198 -25.36 4.06 -7.49
N TYR A 199 -25.74 2.97 -8.15
CA TYR A 199 -26.01 2.90 -9.60
C TYR A 199 -27.38 2.36 -9.90
N LYS A 200 -27.85 2.60 -11.14
CA LYS A 200 -29.05 2.00 -11.69
C LYS A 200 -28.67 1.12 -12.88
N LEU A 201 -29.06 -0.15 -12.83
CA LEU A 201 -28.95 -1.03 -13.99
C LEU A 201 -30.20 -0.83 -14.85
N VAL A 202 -30.01 -0.45 -16.10
CA VAL A 202 -31.10 -0.16 -17.03
C VAL A 202 -31.05 -1.12 -18.21
N GLU A 203 -32.17 -1.77 -18.50
CA GLU A 203 -32.35 -2.63 -19.67
C GLU A 203 -33.60 -2.17 -20.43
N ASN A 204 -33.48 -1.94 -21.75
CA ASN A 204 -34.55 -1.45 -22.61
C ASN A 204 -35.30 -0.22 -22.05
N GLY A 205 -34.56 0.73 -21.44
CA GLY A 205 -35.09 1.95 -20.84
C GLY A 205 -35.79 1.77 -19.48
N LYS A 206 -35.83 0.55 -18.94
CA LYS A 206 -36.40 0.26 -17.61
C LYS A 206 -35.30 -0.01 -16.59
N ILE A 207 -35.46 0.53 -15.38
CA ILE A 207 -34.58 0.22 -14.25
C ILE A 207 -34.93 -1.20 -13.76
N ILE A 208 -34.00 -2.14 -13.88
CA ILE A 208 -34.13 -3.52 -13.42
C ILE A 208 -33.46 -3.77 -12.07
N ASN A 209 -32.49 -2.92 -11.70
CA ASN A 209 -31.89 -2.98 -10.37
C ASN A 209 -31.30 -1.59 -10.01
N SER A 210 -31.16 -1.29 -8.71
CA SER A 210 -30.52 -0.07 -8.23
C SER A 210 -29.89 -0.27 -6.85
N GLY A 211 -28.82 0.47 -6.57
CA GLY A 211 -28.09 0.39 -5.31
C GLY A 211 -26.59 0.42 -5.53
N TYR A 212 -25.84 -0.11 -4.58
CA TYR A 212 -24.36 -0.16 -4.62
C TYR A 212 -23.86 -1.36 -5.44
N LEU A 213 -24.26 -1.41 -6.72
CA LEU A 213 -24.12 -2.57 -7.59
C LEU A 213 -22.66 -2.98 -7.84
N LEU A 214 -21.71 -2.05 -7.73
CA LEU A 214 -20.28 -2.26 -7.96
C LEU A 214 -19.48 -2.34 -6.66
N SER A 215 -20.12 -2.10 -5.51
CA SER A 215 -19.42 -2.09 -4.23
C SER A 215 -19.10 -3.51 -3.78
N THR A 216 -17.81 -3.80 -3.61
CA THR A 216 -17.35 -5.05 -3.03
C THR A 216 -17.58 -5.07 -1.52
N LYS A 217 -17.56 -6.27 -0.94
CA LYS A 217 -17.54 -6.45 0.53
C LYS A 217 -16.21 -6.01 1.09
N ASP A 218 -16.16 -5.70 2.38
CA ASP A 218 -14.92 -5.52 3.10
C ASP A 218 -14.32 -6.89 3.46
N LEU A 219 -13.00 -6.94 3.51
CA LEU A 219 -12.27 -8.12 3.96
C LEU A 219 -12.28 -8.16 5.49
N CYS A 220 -12.62 -9.32 6.05
CA CYS A 220 -12.39 -9.65 7.44
C CYS A 220 -11.67 -11.00 7.49
N GLY A 221 -10.38 -10.96 7.80
CA GLY A 221 -9.48 -12.11 7.74
C GLY A 221 -9.35 -12.87 9.04
N ILE A 222 -10.15 -12.58 10.06
CA ILE A 222 -10.02 -13.19 11.38
C ILE A 222 -10.09 -14.72 11.34
N ASP A 223 -10.95 -15.26 10.47
CA ASP A 223 -11.19 -16.70 10.39
C ASP A 223 -10.04 -17.47 9.71
N PHE A 224 -9.30 -16.82 8.80
CA PHE A 224 -8.18 -17.45 8.10
C PHE A 224 -6.80 -17.00 8.60
N LEU A 225 -6.76 -16.09 9.57
CA LEU A 225 -5.51 -15.60 10.17
C LEU A 225 -4.59 -16.75 10.67
N PRO A 226 -5.11 -17.82 11.31
CA PRO A 226 -4.28 -18.95 11.71
C PRO A 226 -3.58 -19.69 10.57
N SER A 227 -4.10 -19.58 9.34
CA SER A 227 -3.50 -20.19 8.14
C SER A 227 -2.35 -19.35 7.55
N LEU A 228 -2.21 -18.10 7.99
CA LEU A 228 -1.16 -17.17 7.55
C LEU A 228 0.03 -17.14 8.53
N ILE A 229 -0.15 -17.62 9.76
CA ILE A 229 0.85 -17.67 10.85
C ILE A 229 1.50 -19.05 10.92
#